data_df33254ba2ff799fd6f83f1e3dffb6ee
#
_entry.id   df33254ba2ff799fd6f83f1e3dffb6ee
#
_cell.length_a   1.000
_cell.length_b   1.000
_cell.length_c   1.000
_cell.angle_alpha   90.00
_cell.angle_beta   90.00
_cell.angle_gamma   90.00
#
_symmetry.space_group_name_H-M   'P 1'
#
loop_
_entity.id
_entity.type
_entity.pdbx_description
1 polymer ?
#
loop_
_entity_poly.entity_id
_entity_poly.type
_entity_poly.pdbx_seq_one_letter_code
_entity_poly.pdbx_strand_id
1 'polypeptide(L)'
;MFLLVAPAPPFTPPVFEGDLGAQAEVEAALRAALAATAGHGAWPAGSWRVHVHAEAGAFEQATGAPPGRSGQWVGDTLHLRPWEQLRQRDMGAVLRHELTHRRLMGTELRRWQEEARCLWAEGHHRPLKPWPAVPAAVVQNRLDRALAGGTTREQAWAYRWLRAWLRREALPAPPRTPDPEPETWVKEAVPLAETVTVVWPAERLRGPLTVNGQRLPHRIGKTWRFRGRVRFGKAFPVQDLRGTVKVHAEPRGWRIAWTVSRAAWIAAATDGELGAGAPFEARRALASVLGRWLEGHPQQHPGGALCPLTHCAVVRGSGSLDTAGAVAVAPELNLEARWAFFTGSAGGHPLSPREVWGEGPAVTGGGGAVQEDRWLIWERTLSAAQVAALKRDLKPGLKPGQRGLRLGESGPYAVEDLRLAAGRRFGWTAWPSNACEGEVQADGSLRLRGRGWGHNVGLCLTTARFRAGQGATAELILAEAFPVSWRLP
;
A
#
# COMPACT_ATOMS: atom_id res chain seq x y z
N MET A 1 39.43 43.29 -5.67
CA MET A 1 39.85 42.00 -6.27
C MET A 1 38.59 41.25 -6.65
N PHE A 2 38.11 41.43 -7.90
CA PHE A 2 36.98 40.72 -8.43
C PHE A 2 37.42 39.29 -8.75
N LEU A 3 36.97 38.33 -7.97
CA LEU A 3 37.07 36.92 -8.35
C LEU A 3 36.22 36.71 -9.61
N LEU A 4 36.86 36.59 -10.76
CA LEU A 4 36.20 36.04 -11.96
C LEU A 4 35.74 34.64 -11.64
N VAL A 5 34.45 34.53 -11.34
CA VAL A 5 33.80 33.21 -11.28
C VAL A 5 33.81 32.65 -12.72
N ALA A 6 34.58 31.61 -12.96
CA ALA A 6 34.56 30.90 -14.23
C ALA A 6 33.11 30.57 -14.61
N PRO A 7 32.70 30.76 -15.88
CA PRO A 7 31.38 30.39 -16.31
C PRO A 7 31.15 28.91 -16.01
N ALA A 8 29.99 28.59 -15.43
CA ALA A 8 29.63 27.20 -15.21
C ALA A 8 29.76 26.41 -16.53
N PRO A 9 30.34 25.21 -16.53
CA PRO A 9 30.43 24.39 -17.73
C PRO A 9 29.07 24.26 -18.38
N PRO A 10 28.99 24.23 -19.73
CA PRO A 10 27.73 24.12 -20.44
C PRO A 10 27.04 22.82 -20.03
N PHE A 11 25.74 22.92 -19.74
CA PHE A 11 24.91 21.76 -19.45
C PHE A 11 24.87 20.80 -20.63
N THR A 12 25.30 19.56 -20.43
CA THR A 12 25.20 18.51 -21.46
C THR A 12 23.87 17.77 -21.26
N PRO A 13 22.99 17.71 -22.25
CA PRO A 13 21.77 16.94 -22.17
C PRO A 13 22.06 15.46 -21.88
N PRO A 14 21.20 14.76 -21.12
CA PRO A 14 21.37 13.34 -20.89
C PRO A 14 21.10 12.51 -22.15
N VAL A 15 21.72 11.33 -22.21
CA VAL A 15 21.35 10.28 -23.14
C VAL A 15 20.24 9.45 -22.46
N PHE A 16 19.14 9.22 -23.16
CA PHE A 16 18.03 8.40 -22.67
C PHE A 16 18.19 6.94 -23.09
N GLU A 17 17.94 6.02 -22.17
CA GLU A 17 18.03 4.57 -22.35
C GLU A 17 16.80 3.89 -21.70
N GLY A 18 16.49 2.66 -22.12
CA GLY A 18 15.44 1.84 -21.51
C GLY A 18 14.08 2.01 -22.17
N ASP A 19 13.02 2.15 -21.38
CA ASP A 19 11.64 2.31 -21.88
C ASP A 19 11.44 3.72 -22.46
N LEU A 20 11.59 3.80 -23.78
CA LEU A 20 11.50 5.05 -24.53
C LEU A 20 10.04 5.49 -24.81
N GLY A 21 9.05 4.67 -24.49
CA GLY A 21 7.62 5.01 -24.72
C GLY A 21 7.16 6.26 -23.96
N ALA A 22 7.84 6.58 -22.84
CA ALA A 22 7.59 7.75 -22.00
C ALA A 22 8.63 8.86 -22.16
N GLN A 23 9.56 8.76 -23.10
CA GLN A 23 10.72 9.65 -23.19
C GLN A 23 10.34 11.13 -23.18
N ALA A 24 9.37 11.54 -23.98
CA ALA A 24 8.99 12.96 -24.10
C ALA A 24 8.46 13.55 -22.77
N GLU A 25 7.70 12.75 -22.00
CA GLU A 25 7.15 13.17 -20.71
C GLU A 25 8.27 13.24 -19.65
N VAL A 26 9.17 12.25 -19.63
CA VAL A 26 10.34 12.25 -18.74
C VAL A 26 11.26 13.43 -19.06
N GLU A 27 11.53 13.73 -20.33
CA GLU A 27 12.33 14.87 -20.75
C GLU A 27 11.72 16.21 -20.33
N ALA A 28 10.40 16.36 -20.49
CA ALA A 28 9.70 17.59 -20.09
C ALA A 28 9.80 17.79 -18.56
N ALA A 29 9.53 16.74 -17.79
CA ALA A 29 9.64 16.79 -16.33
C ALA A 29 11.09 17.01 -15.88
N LEU A 30 12.05 16.40 -16.55
CA LEU A 30 13.48 16.57 -16.26
C LEU A 30 13.94 18.00 -16.51
N ARG A 31 13.55 18.61 -17.63
CA ARG A 31 13.85 20.04 -17.92
C ARG A 31 13.27 20.95 -16.84
N ALA A 32 12.04 20.73 -16.43
CA ALA A 32 11.42 21.50 -15.34
C ALA A 32 12.17 21.31 -14.01
N ALA A 33 12.55 20.10 -13.66
CA ALA A 33 13.28 19.81 -12.44
C ALA A 33 14.72 20.36 -12.47
N LEU A 34 15.40 20.33 -13.61
CA LEU A 34 16.72 20.95 -13.79
C LEU A 34 16.68 22.46 -13.56
N ALA A 35 15.68 23.13 -14.13
CA ALA A 35 15.47 24.57 -13.93
C ALA A 35 15.17 24.86 -12.44
N ALA A 36 14.30 24.09 -11.83
CA ALA A 36 13.91 24.25 -10.42
C ALA A 36 15.09 24.04 -9.45
N THR A 37 16.03 23.15 -9.78
CA THR A 37 17.18 22.83 -8.91
C THR A 37 18.42 23.68 -9.18
N ALA A 38 18.40 24.59 -10.13
CA ALA A 38 19.57 25.39 -10.54
C ALA A 38 20.24 26.14 -9.39
N GLY A 39 19.47 26.58 -8.39
CA GLY A 39 19.98 27.29 -7.20
C GLY A 39 20.60 26.39 -6.11
N HIS A 40 20.60 25.06 -6.27
CA HIS A 40 21.09 24.11 -5.25
C HIS A 40 22.57 23.72 -5.41
N GLY A 41 23.21 24.12 -6.50
CA GLY A 41 24.61 23.81 -6.78
C GLY A 41 24.93 23.86 -8.28
N ALA A 42 26.20 23.82 -8.63
CA ALA A 42 26.64 23.71 -10.00
C ALA A 42 26.37 22.30 -10.52
N TRP A 43 26.09 22.18 -11.83
CA TRP A 43 25.99 20.87 -12.46
C TRP A 43 27.39 20.30 -12.68
N PRO A 44 27.68 19.05 -12.30
CA PRO A 44 28.99 18.45 -12.57
C PRO A 44 29.27 18.38 -14.06
N ALA A 45 30.53 18.59 -14.45
CA ALA A 45 30.95 18.41 -15.84
C ALA A 45 30.87 16.91 -16.24
N GLY A 46 30.58 16.68 -17.51
CA GLY A 46 30.56 15.33 -18.10
C GLY A 46 29.21 14.93 -18.68
N SER A 47 29.21 13.85 -19.44
CA SER A 47 28.01 13.22 -19.96
C SER A 47 27.32 12.42 -18.87
N TRP A 48 26.02 12.32 -18.95
CA TRP A 48 25.21 11.53 -18.03
C TRP A 48 24.02 10.90 -18.76
N ARG A 49 23.43 9.90 -18.14
CA ARG A 49 22.34 9.12 -18.72
C ARG A 49 21.13 9.08 -17.83
N VAL A 50 19.96 8.91 -18.42
CA VAL A 50 18.71 8.59 -17.74
C VAL A 50 18.23 7.25 -18.27
N HIS A 51 18.11 6.28 -17.38
CA HIS A 51 17.63 4.94 -17.71
C HIS A 51 16.29 4.68 -17.03
N VAL A 52 15.24 4.60 -17.83
CA VAL A 52 13.89 4.23 -17.35
C VAL A 52 13.73 2.73 -17.49
N HIS A 53 13.57 2.04 -16.38
CA HIS A 53 13.43 0.57 -16.38
C HIS A 53 12.02 0.16 -16.78
N ALA A 54 11.89 -0.89 -17.58
CA ALA A 54 10.58 -1.48 -17.92
C ALA A 54 9.92 -2.20 -16.73
N GLU A 55 10.73 -2.72 -15.79
CA GLU A 55 10.28 -3.46 -14.62
C GLU A 55 10.94 -2.98 -13.33
N ALA A 56 10.19 -3.00 -12.22
CA ALA A 56 10.70 -2.59 -10.91
C ALA A 56 11.84 -3.50 -10.40
N GLY A 57 11.79 -4.79 -10.72
CA GLY A 57 12.85 -5.74 -10.38
C GLY A 57 14.16 -5.45 -11.07
N ALA A 58 14.12 -5.03 -12.34
CA ALA A 58 15.31 -4.61 -13.08
C ALA A 58 15.94 -3.35 -12.48
N PHE A 59 15.13 -2.37 -12.06
CA PHE A 59 15.60 -1.20 -11.32
C PHE A 59 16.29 -1.59 -10.01
N GLU A 60 15.67 -2.46 -9.22
CA GLU A 60 16.22 -2.90 -7.92
C GLU A 60 17.53 -3.68 -8.11
N GLN A 61 17.61 -4.48 -9.15
CA GLN A 61 18.83 -5.22 -9.47
C GLN A 61 19.98 -4.31 -9.95
N ALA A 62 19.68 -3.33 -10.81
CA ALA A 62 20.68 -2.41 -11.35
C ALA A 62 21.21 -1.43 -10.30
N THR A 63 20.39 -1.04 -9.34
CA THR A 63 20.71 0.02 -8.38
C THR A 63 21.03 -0.49 -6.97
N GLY A 64 20.69 -1.72 -6.64
CA GLY A 64 20.69 -2.20 -5.25
C GLY A 64 19.70 -1.48 -4.34
N ALA A 65 18.83 -0.63 -4.89
CA ALA A 65 17.88 0.17 -4.12
C ALA A 65 16.81 -0.70 -3.44
N PRO A 66 16.43 -0.37 -2.20
CA PRO A 66 15.34 -1.06 -1.55
C PRO A 66 14.01 -0.79 -2.28
N PRO A 67 13.04 -1.72 -2.16
CA PRO A 67 11.69 -1.47 -2.66
C PRO A 67 11.15 -0.14 -2.13
N GLY A 68 10.59 0.68 -3.02
CA GLY A 68 10.02 1.98 -2.65
C GLY A 68 10.82 3.20 -3.10
N ARG A 69 12.10 3.09 -3.43
CA ARG A 69 12.81 4.18 -4.12
C ARG A 69 12.31 4.32 -5.56
N SER A 70 12.19 5.56 -6.02
CA SER A 70 11.69 5.89 -7.35
C SER A 70 12.79 6.23 -8.34
N GLY A 71 13.90 6.74 -7.85
CA GLY A 71 15.09 7.06 -8.61
C GLY A 71 16.35 6.77 -7.80
N GLN A 72 17.48 6.61 -8.47
CA GLN A 72 18.80 6.47 -7.85
C GLN A 72 19.92 6.70 -8.85
N TRP A 73 20.96 7.40 -8.42
CA TRP A 73 22.19 7.51 -9.17
C TRP A 73 23.10 6.30 -8.98
N VAL A 74 23.58 5.74 -10.09
CA VAL A 74 24.66 4.74 -10.11
C VAL A 74 25.71 5.23 -11.11
N GLY A 75 26.85 5.69 -10.62
CA GLY A 75 27.81 6.39 -11.45
C GLY A 75 27.23 7.64 -12.10
N ASP A 76 27.31 7.72 -13.42
CA ASP A 76 26.78 8.83 -14.21
C ASP A 76 25.37 8.57 -14.78
N THR A 77 24.69 7.54 -14.32
CA THR A 77 23.36 7.18 -14.77
C THR A 77 22.34 7.40 -13.68
N LEU A 78 21.31 8.18 -13.99
CA LEU A 78 20.09 8.28 -13.17
C LEU A 78 19.16 7.14 -13.58
N HIS A 79 19.04 6.14 -12.73
CA HIS A 79 18.08 5.06 -12.89
C HIS A 79 16.73 5.48 -12.33
N LEU A 80 15.67 5.27 -13.10
CA LEU A 80 14.28 5.53 -12.74
C LEU A 80 13.46 4.26 -12.80
N ARG A 81 12.49 4.12 -11.90
CA ARG A 81 11.51 3.03 -11.94
C ARG A 81 10.65 3.09 -13.21
N PRO A 82 9.91 1.99 -13.51
CA PRO A 82 8.98 1.96 -14.62
C PRO A 82 8.07 3.17 -14.65
N TRP A 83 7.86 3.70 -15.86
CA TRP A 83 7.08 4.91 -16.09
C TRP A 83 5.70 4.89 -15.41
N GLU A 84 4.97 3.79 -15.51
CA GLU A 84 3.66 3.63 -14.90
C GLU A 84 3.68 3.76 -13.37
N GLN A 85 4.80 3.45 -12.74
CA GLN A 85 4.98 3.65 -11.29
C GLN A 85 5.36 5.09 -10.96
N LEU A 86 6.14 5.75 -11.82
CA LEU A 86 6.52 7.16 -11.66
C LEU A 86 5.33 8.09 -11.85
N ARG A 87 4.45 7.82 -12.81
CA ARG A 87 3.21 8.59 -13.03
C ARG A 87 2.27 8.60 -11.83
N GLN A 88 2.33 7.55 -10.99
CA GLN A 88 1.53 7.45 -9.76
C GLN A 88 2.11 8.26 -8.60
N ARG A 89 3.27 8.90 -8.79
CA ARG A 89 3.97 9.73 -7.81
C ARG A 89 4.15 11.12 -8.37
N ASP A 90 4.50 12.09 -7.50
CA ASP A 90 5.01 13.38 -7.98
C ASP A 90 6.40 13.16 -8.59
N MET A 91 6.43 12.87 -9.89
CA MET A 91 7.67 12.66 -10.63
C MET A 91 8.57 13.91 -10.57
N GLY A 92 7.97 15.09 -10.60
CA GLY A 92 8.73 16.34 -10.47
C GLY A 92 9.48 16.38 -9.15
N ALA A 93 8.87 15.98 -8.04
CA ALA A 93 9.53 15.89 -6.73
C ALA A 93 10.66 14.85 -6.74
N VAL A 94 10.43 13.65 -7.29
CA VAL A 94 11.46 12.61 -7.43
C VAL A 94 12.67 13.14 -8.22
N LEU A 95 12.43 13.74 -9.37
CA LEU A 95 13.50 14.27 -10.21
C LEU A 95 14.23 15.42 -9.52
N ARG A 96 13.53 16.35 -8.86
CA ARG A 96 14.18 17.41 -8.08
C ARG A 96 15.09 16.85 -6.98
N HIS A 97 14.64 15.81 -6.27
CA HIS A 97 15.45 15.13 -5.26
C HIS A 97 16.74 14.56 -5.85
N GLU A 98 16.61 13.73 -6.86
CA GLU A 98 17.75 13.03 -7.48
C GLU A 98 18.72 14.01 -8.18
N LEU A 99 18.20 15.02 -8.88
CA LEU A 99 19.05 16.05 -9.51
C LEU A 99 19.78 16.91 -8.46
N THR A 100 19.20 17.11 -7.30
CA THR A 100 19.87 17.81 -6.20
C THR A 100 21.04 16.99 -5.66
N HIS A 101 20.89 15.66 -5.50
CA HIS A 101 22.04 14.80 -5.19
C HIS A 101 23.17 14.98 -6.19
N ARG A 102 22.86 15.00 -7.49
CA ARG A 102 23.89 15.20 -8.53
C ARG A 102 24.58 16.54 -8.44
N ARG A 103 23.85 17.61 -8.15
CA ARG A 103 24.43 18.97 -7.96
C ARG A 103 25.28 19.10 -6.70
N LEU A 104 25.05 18.24 -5.71
CA LEU A 104 25.79 18.24 -4.46
C LEU A 104 27.00 17.28 -4.48
N MET A 105 27.19 16.52 -5.57
CA MET A 105 28.35 15.63 -5.72
C MET A 105 29.66 16.43 -5.63
N GLY A 106 30.61 15.90 -4.86
CA GLY A 106 31.89 16.55 -4.61
C GLY A 106 31.83 17.70 -3.59
N THR A 107 30.70 17.96 -2.98
CA THR A 107 30.61 18.88 -1.84
C THR A 107 30.99 18.15 -0.55
N GLU A 108 31.63 18.87 0.40
CA GLU A 108 31.97 18.34 1.72
C GLU A 108 30.78 18.33 2.69
N LEU A 109 29.60 18.05 2.17
CA LEU A 109 28.40 17.98 3.01
C LEU A 109 28.35 16.65 3.76
N ARG A 110 27.92 16.70 5.00
CA ARG A 110 27.53 15.50 5.75
C ARG A 110 26.29 14.87 5.12
N ARG A 111 26.13 13.56 5.24
CA ARG A 111 25.01 12.83 4.61
C ARG A 111 23.66 13.42 4.98
N TRP A 112 23.43 13.80 6.25
CA TRP A 112 22.18 14.43 6.66
C TRP A 112 21.93 15.80 6.01
N GLN A 113 23.00 16.57 5.74
CA GLN A 113 22.89 17.87 5.08
C GLN A 113 22.52 17.73 3.61
N GLU A 114 23.12 16.75 2.96
CA GLU A 114 22.81 16.40 1.57
C GLU A 114 21.33 16.00 1.45
N GLU A 115 20.88 15.01 2.23
CA GLU A 115 19.48 14.55 2.23
C GLU A 115 18.49 15.67 2.60
N ALA A 116 18.84 16.55 3.55
CA ALA A 116 18.00 17.70 3.89
C ALA A 116 17.80 18.63 2.69
N ARG A 117 18.85 18.88 1.89
CA ARG A 117 18.75 19.70 0.67
C ARG A 117 17.91 19.01 -0.40
N CYS A 118 18.06 17.72 -0.57
CA CYS A 118 17.24 16.93 -1.51
C CYS A 118 15.76 16.94 -1.11
N LEU A 119 15.45 16.71 0.16
CA LEU A 119 14.09 16.80 0.69
C LEU A 119 13.47 18.20 0.56
N TRP A 120 14.28 19.24 0.73
CA TRP A 120 13.80 20.61 0.49
C TRP A 120 13.47 20.83 -0.99
N ALA A 121 14.33 20.36 -1.89
CA ALA A 121 14.13 20.50 -3.33
C ALA A 121 12.91 19.73 -3.85
N GLU A 122 12.45 18.67 -3.19
CA GLU A 122 11.21 17.95 -3.55
C GLU A 122 10.02 18.91 -3.68
N GLY A 123 9.86 19.83 -2.72
CA GLY A 123 8.72 20.74 -2.64
C GLY A 123 9.01 22.21 -3.00
N HIS A 124 10.26 22.59 -3.21
CA HIS A 124 10.65 24.00 -3.35
C HIS A 124 11.65 24.21 -4.49
N HIS A 125 11.43 25.27 -5.26
CA HIS A 125 12.28 25.64 -6.40
C HIS A 125 13.48 26.51 -6.04
N ARG A 126 13.66 26.88 -4.78
CA ARG A 126 14.74 27.75 -4.31
C ARG A 126 15.42 27.16 -3.08
N PRO A 127 16.74 27.39 -2.90
CA PRO A 127 17.42 27.00 -1.68
C PRO A 127 16.77 27.60 -0.44
N LEU A 128 16.73 26.82 0.64
CA LEU A 128 16.21 27.25 1.92
C LEU A 128 17.16 28.36 2.51
N LYS A 129 16.64 29.55 2.69
CA LYS A 129 17.36 30.64 3.31
C LYS A 129 16.45 31.46 4.23
N PRO A 130 16.81 31.70 5.47
CA PRO A 130 17.90 31.04 6.21
C PRO A 130 17.57 29.57 6.54
N TRP A 131 18.61 28.76 6.62
CA TRP A 131 18.46 27.38 7.12
C TRP A 131 18.02 27.37 8.59
N PRO A 132 17.31 26.35 9.06
CA PRO A 132 17.09 26.16 10.49
C PRO A 132 18.41 26.00 11.25
N ALA A 133 18.38 26.23 12.56
CA ALA A 133 19.57 26.07 13.39
C ALA A 133 20.18 24.67 13.23
N VAL A 134 21.51 24.60 13.11
CA VAL A 134 22.23 23.33 12.94
C VAL A 134 21.96 22.43 14.15
N PRO A 135 21.59 21.17 13.95
CA PRO A 135 21.34 20.25 15.04
C PRO A 135 22.58 20.02 15.91
N ALA A 136 22.41 19.66 17.18
CA ALA A 136 23.52 19.28 18.05
C ALA A 136 24.34 18.12 17.45
N ALA A 137 25.64 18.07 17.69
CA ALA A 137 26.56 17.10 17.08
C ALA A 137 26.13 15.63 17.30
N VAL A 138 25.55 15.31 18.45
CA VAL A 138 25.03 13.96 18.76
C VAL A 138 23.87 13.59 17.81
N VAL A 139 23.00 14.54 17.46
CA VAL A 139 21.89 14.34 16.54
C VAL A 139 22.42 14.20 15.11
N GLN A 140 23.37 15.06 14.70
CA GLN A 140 24.00 14.98 13.39
C GLN A 140 24.64 13.60 13.16
N ASN A 141 25.43 13.12 14.13
CA ASN A 141 26.08 11.80 14.05
C ASN A 141 25.07 10.64 13.97
N ARG A 142 23.91 10.80 14.61
CA ARG A 142 22.86 9.81 14.56
C ARG A 142 22.11 9.82 13.22
N LEU A 143 21.85 11.00 12.67
CA LEU A 143 21.26 11.15 11.34
C LEU A 143 22.17 10.55 10.26
N ASP A 144 23.49 10.86 10.30
CA ASP A 144 24.44 10.31 9.33
C ASP A 144 24.48 8.77 9.38
N ARG A 145 24.55 8.18 10.57
CA ARG A 145 24.52 6.71 10.70
C ARG A 145 23.24 6.11 10.16
N ALA A 146 22.09 6.70 10.51
CA ALA A 146 20.80 6.24 10.04
C ALA A 146 20.69 6.27 8.50
N LEU A 147 21.16 7.35 7.88
CA LEU A 147 21.07 7.55 6.42
C LEU A 147 22.13 6.77 5.63
N ALA A 148 23.29 6.50 6.21
CA ALA A 148 24.38 5.78 5.54
C ALA A 148 24.19 4.25 5.49
N GLY A 149 23.43 3.66 6.40
CA GLY A 149 23.27 2.20 6.49
C GLY A 149 22.54 1.75 7.74
N GLY A 150 21.83 2.65 8.39
CA GLY A 150 21.00 2.33 9.53
C GLY A 150 19.84 1.38 9.18
N THR A 151 19.26 0.80 10.20
CA THR A 151 18.02 0.03 10.07
C THR A 151 16.95 0.90 9.40
N THR A 152 16.00 0.28 8.79
CA THR A 152 14.96 0.99 8.08
C THR A 152 14.10 1.87 9.01
N ARG A 153 14.00 1.54 10.31
CA ARG A 153 13.36 2.40 11.31
C ARG A 153 14.19 3.65 11.59
N GLU A 154 15.50 3.51 11.66
CA GLU A 154 16.42 4.64 11.81
C GLU A 154 16.39 5.54 10.59
N GLN A 155 16.40 4.97 9.37
CA GLN A 155 16.24 5.73 8.13
C GLN A 155 14.90 6.48 8.11
N ALA A 156 13.78 5.82 8.38
CA ALA A 156 12.46 6.44 8.45
C ALA A 156 12.38 7.54 9.53
N TRP A 157 13.03 7.34 10.69
CA TRP A 157 13.17 8.38 11.69
C TRP A 157 13.98 9.55 11.17
N ALA A 158 15.13 9.31 10.53
CA ALA A 158 16.00 10.36 10.01
C ALA A 158 15.28 11.23 8.98
N TYR A 159 14.57 10.63 8.02
CA TYR A 159 13.78 11.35 7.02
C TYR A 159 12.64 12.18 7.66
N ARG A 160 11.92 11.63 8.64
CA ARG A 160 10.88 12.38 9.37
C ARG A 160 11.48 13.54 10.16
N TRP A 161 12.62 13.30 10.82
CA TRP A 161 13.32 14.31 11.58
C TRP A 161 13.76 15.45 10.68
N LEU A 162 14.37 15.16 9.53
CA LEU A 162 14.81 16.17 8.57
C LEU A 162 13.64 16.98 8.01
N ARG A 163 12.53 16.35 7.69
CA ARG A 163 11.32 17.06 7.22
C ARG A 163 10.75 17.99 8.28
N ALA A 164 10.61 17.53 9.52
CA ALA A 164 10.15 18.36 10.64
C ALA A 164 11.11 19.52 10.92
N TRP A 165 12.42 19.27 10.89
CA TRP A 165 13.45 20.29 11.05
C TRP A 165 13.37 21.36 9.95
N LEU A 166 13.23 20.96 8.69
CA LEU A 166 13.06 21.89 7.56
C LEU A 166 11.80 22.75 7.68
N ARG A 167 10.71 22.18 8.18
CA ARG A 167 9.43 22.86 8.37
C ARG A 167 9.37 23.67 9.68
N ARG A 168 10.38 23.56 10.52
CA ARG A 168 10.42 24.15 11.88
C ARG A 168 9.29 23.65 12.78
N GLU A 169 8.92 22.39 12.59
CA GLU A 169 7.92 21.65 13.39
C GLU A 169 8.58 20.98 14.60
N ALA A 170 7.76 20.40 15.49
CA ALA A 170 8.25 19.60 16.60
C ALA A 170 9.07 18.40 16.12
N LEU A 171 10.29 18.28 16.60
CA LEU A 171 11.20 17.25 16.15
C LEU A 171 10.83 15.89 16.78
N PRO A 172 10.67 14.83 15.98
CA PRO A 172 10.36 13.51 16.48
C PRO A 172 11.50 12.99 17.38
N ALA A 173 11.14 12.47 18.55
CA ALA A 173 12.11 11.85 19.44
C ALA A 173 12.86 10.72 18.71
N PRO A 174 14.17 10.58 18.95
CA PRO A 174 14.93 9.48 18.39
C PRO A 174 14.40 8.14 18.91
N PRO A 175 14.45 7.07 18.11
CA PRO A 175 14.11 5.74 18.62
C PRO A 175 14.96 5.42 19.87
N ARG A 176 14.29 4.96 20.90
CA ARG A 176 14.89 4.69 22.23
C ARG A 176 15.75 3.46 22.19
N THR A 177 16.77 3.27 21.66
CA THR A 177 17.69 2.13 21.45
C THR A 177 17.86 1.80 19.97
N PRO A 178 19.02 1.30 19.54
CA PRO A 178 19.10 0.61 18.26
C PRO A 178 18.06 -0.49 18.27
N ASP A 179 17.33 -0.64 17.14
CA ASP A 179 16.46 -1.79 16.99
C ASP A 179 17.29 -3.02 17.33
N PRO A 180 16.82 -3.88 18.22
CA PRO A 180 17.49 -5.14 18.43
C PRO A 180 17.63 -5.82 17.06
N GLU A 181 18.78 -6.43 16.82
CA GLU A 181 19.02 -7.27 15.65
C GLU A 181 17.77 -8.08 15.34
N PRO A 182 17.40 -8.34 14.07
CA PRO A 182 16.17 -9.05 13.71
C PRO A 182 15.89 -10.33 14.52
N GLU A 183 16.90 -10.91 15.13
CA GLU A 183 16.78 -12.06 16.01
C GLU A 183 16.24 -11.73 17.42
N THR A 184 16.30 -10.47 17.86
CA THR A 184 15.81 -10.08 19.21
C THR A 184 14.33 -9.70 19.25
N TRP A 185 13.65 -9.53 18.11
CA TRP A 185 12.19 -9.36 18.05
C TRP A 185 11.41 -10.56 18.61
N VAL A 186 12.09 -11.67 18.83
CA VAL A 186 11.49 -12.93 19.34
C VAL A 186 11.59 -13.05 20.86
N LYS A 187 12.31 -12.16 21.57
CA LYS A 187 12.61 -12.35 23.00
C LYS A 187 11.68 -11.61 23.97
N GLU A 188 11.00 -10.57 23.55
CA GLU A 188 9.91 -10.05 24.37
C GLU A 188 8.64 -10.85 24.06
N ALA A 189 8.16 -11.59 25.02
CA ALA A 189 6.89 -12.29 24.94
C ALA A 189 5.78 -11.23 24.81
N VAL A 190 5.43 -10.88 23.58
CA VAL A 190 4.24 -10.08 23.31
C VAL A 190 3.05 -10.89 23.84
N PRO A 191 2.18 -10.32 24.67
CA PRO A 191 1.00 -11.02 25.15
C PRO A 191 0.27 -11.70 24.00
N LEU A 192 -0.15 -12.95 24.18
CA LEU A 192 -0.81 -13.75 23.12
C LEU A 192 -2.01 -13.03 22.48
N ALA A 193 -2.66 -12.12 23.21
CA ALA A 193 -3.75 -11.27 22.74
C ALA A 193 -3.33 -10.23 21.67
N GLU A 194 -2.04 -9.94 21.51
CA GLU A 194 -1.52 -8.96 20.53
C GLU A 194 -0.99 -9.62 19.26
N THR A 195 -1.11 -10.92 19.10
CA THR A 195 -0.68 -11.63 17.89
C THR A 195 -1.86 -12.05 17.02
N VAL A 196 -1.61 -12.10 15.73
CA VAL A 196 -2.55 -12.51 14.69
C VAL A 196 -1.95 -13.69 13.93
N THR A 197 -2.76 -14.71 13.63
CA THR A 197 -2.36 -15.81 12.78
C THR A 197 -3.11 -15.76 11.45
N VAL A 198 -2.37 -15.70 10.33
CA VAL A 198 -2.89 -15.74 8.97
C VAL A 198 -2.63 -17.12 8.38
N VAL A 199 -3.67 -17.74 7.79
CA VAL A 199 -3.56 -19.09 7.24
C VAL A 199 -3.86 -19.12 5.75
N TRP A 200 -2.91 -19.59 4.96
CA TRP A 200 -3.08 -20.00 3.57
C TRP A 200 -3.48 -21.47 3.54
N PRO A 201 -4.68 -21.82 3.03
CA PRO A 201 -5.15 -23.21 3.00
C PRO A 201 -4.43 -24.03 1.92
N ALA A 202 -4.28 -25.32 2.14
CA ALA A 202 -3.49 -26.23 1.30
C ALA A 202 -4.02 -26.33 -0.14
N GLU A 203 -5.31 -26.21 -0.36
CA GLU A 203 -5.93 -26.30 -1.69
C GLU A 203 -5.43 -25.24 -2.66
N ARG A 204 -4.92 -24.13 -2.13
CA ARG A 204 -4.38 -23.00 -2.90
C ARG A 204 -2.88 -23.07 -3.12
N LEU A 205 -2.20 -23.97 -2.44
CA LEU A 205 -0.75 -24.05 -2.37
C LEU A 205 -0.25 -25.41 -2.83
N ARG A 206 -0.46 -25.71 -4.11
CA ARG A 206 -0.08 -27.00 -4.73
C ARG A 206 1.30 -26.92 -5.36
N GLY A 207 1.96 -28.08 -5.49
CA GLY A 207 3.27 -28.22 -6.15
C GLY A 207 4.47 -28.07 -5.21
N PRO A 208 5.67 -28.00 -5.76
CA PRO A 208 6.91 -27.92 -4.96
C PRO A 208 7.02 -26.59 -4.24
N LEU A 209 7.37 -26.63 -2.95
CA LEU A 209 7.56 -25.46 -2.12
C LEU A 209 9.04 -25.25 -1.83
N THR A 210 9.55 -24.05 -2.13
CA THR A 210 10.87 -23.59 -1.77
C THR A 210 10.78 -22.53 -0.67
N VAL A 211 11.53 -22.71 0.41
CA VAL A 211 11.61 -21.80 1.54
C VAL A 211 13.09 -21.48 1.81
N ASN A 212 13.44 -20.20 1.86
CA ASN A 212 14.82 -19.72 2.05
C ASN A 212 15.84 -20.38 1.08
N GLY A 213 15.42 -20.58 -0.18
CA GLY A 213 16.25 -21.22 -1.20
C GLY A 213 16.28 -22.75 -1.16
N GLN A 214 15.72 -23.37 -0.14
CA GLN A 214 15.68 -24.84 0.01
C GLN A 214 14.31 -25.40 -0.37
N ARG A 215 14.29 -26.42 -1.23
CA ARG A 215 13.09 -27.15 -1.56
C ARG A 215 12.68 -28.05 -0.37
N LEU A 216 11.48 -27.86 0.15
CA LEU A 216 10.95 -28.71 1.22
C LEU A 216 10.43 -30.05 0.63
N PRO A 217 10.79 -31.20 1.26
CA PRO A 217 10.21 -32.48 0.88
C PRO A 217 8.74 -32.53 1.32
N HIS A 218 7.83 -32.86 0.37
CA HIS A 218 6.41 -32.99 0.67
C HIS A 218 6.14 -34.33 1.39
N ARG A 219 6.20 -34.28 2.72
CA ARG A 219 5.91 -35.43 3.61
C ARG A 219 4.63 -35.12 4.39
N ILE A 220 3.54 -35.76 4.00
CA ILE A 220 2.21 -35.56 4.62
C ILE A 220 2.31 -35.69 6.15
N GLY A 221 1.68 -34.75 6.85
CA GLY A 221 1.69 -34.66 8.31
C GLY A 221 2.91 -33.96 8.90
N LYS A 222 4.00 -33.74 8.15
CA LYS A 222 5.17 -33.03 8.64
C LYS A 222 4.94 -31.53 8.71
N THR A 223 5.44 -30.92 9.79
CA THR A 223 5.43 -29.47 9.99
C THR A 223 6.87 -28.95 10.13
N TRP A 224 7.18 -27.88 9.39
CA TRP A 224 8.40 -27.10 9.53
C TRP A 224 8.06 -25.78 10.21
N ARG A 225 8.97 -25.29 11.04
CA ARG A 225 8.86 -24.00 11.73
C ARG A 225 10.03 -23.12 11.35
N PHE A 226 9.73 -21.91 10.94
CA PHE A 226 10.69 -20.87 10.59
C PHE A 226 10.44 -19.64 11.46
N ARG A 227 11.49 -18.93 11.80
CA ARG A 227 11.43 -17.67 12.54
C ARG A 227 12.24 -16.61 11.81
N GLY A 228 11.89 -15.35 12.03
CA GLY A 228 12.54 -14.23 11.36
C GLY A 228 12.03 -14.02 9.94
N ARG A 229 12.92 -13.71 9.00
CA ARG A 229 12.57 -13.49 7.60
C ARG A 229 12.48 -14.82 6.85
N VAL A 230 11.33 -15.11 6.28
CA VAL A 230 11.04 -16.33 5.53
C VAL A 230 10.71 -15.98 4.08
N ARG A 231 11.55 -16.43 3.15
CA ARG A 231 11.38 -16.19 1.71
C ARG A 231 10.82 -17.42 1.03
N PHE A 232 9.79 -17.23 0.24
CA PHE A 232 9.20 -18.28 -0.58
C PHE A 232 9.62 -18.14 -2.04
N GLY A 233 9.63 -19.28 -2.78
CA GLY A 233 9.93 -19.28 -4.21
C GLY A 233 8.90 -18.49 -5.02
N LYS A 234 9.29 -18.01 -6.22
CA LYS A 234 8.48 -17.15 -7.10
C LYS A 234 7.09 -17.68 -7.47
N ALA A 235 6.89 -19.00 -7.44
CA ALA A 235 5.61 -19.65 -7.72
C ALA A 235 4.58 -19.46 -6.58
N PHE A 236 4.98 -18.87 -5.46
CA PHE A 236 4.14 -18.70 -4.29
C PHE A 236 3.51 -17.31 -4.26
N PRO A 237 2.22 -17.18 -3.88
CA PRO A 237 1.53 -15.88 -3.86
C PRO A 237 2.09 -14.91 -2.83
N VAL A 238 2.90 -15.41 -1.89
CA VAL A 238 3.55 -14.62 -0.83
C VAL A 238 5.05 -14.88 -0.88
N GLN A 239 5.82 -13.84 -1.13
CA GLN A 239 7.26 -14.01 -1.34
C GLN A 239 8.12 -13.81 -0.10
N ASP A 240 7.68 -12.99 0.85
CA ASP A 240 8.47 -12.63 2.03
C ASP A 240 7.55 -12.42 3.25
N LEU A 241 7.80 -13.18 4.31
CA LEU A 241 7.12 -13.03 5.59
C LEU A 241 8.15 -12.84 6.72
N ARG A 242 7.86 -11.96 7.65
CA ARG A 242 8.66 -11.76 8.87
C ARG A 242 7.83 -12.15 10.09
N GLY A 243 8.35 -13.02 10.92
CA GLY A 243 7.68 -13.52 12.12
C GLY A 243 7.82 -15.02 12.27
N THR A 244 6.84 -15.66 12.88
CA THR A 244 6.82 -17.13 13.01
C THR A 244 5.97 -17.73 11.90
N VAL A 245 6.57 -18.59 11.08
CA VAL A 245 5.90 -19.28 9.99
C VAL A 245 5.93 -20.77 10.23
N LYS A 246 4.77 -21.41 10.20
CA LYS A 246 4.61 -22.87 10.21
C LYS A 246 4.17 -23.31 8.82
N VAL A 247 4.87 -24.25 8.23
CA VAL A 247 4.56 -24.86 6.95
C VAL A 247 4.19 -26.31 7.20
N HIS A 248 2.97 -26.70 6.88
CA HIS A 248 2.46 -28.04 7.09
C HIS A 248 2.15 -28.71 5.75
N ALA A 249 2.68 -29.93 5.53
CA ALA A 249 2.37 -30.71 4.34
C ALA A 249 1.06 -31.47 4.53
N GLU A 250 0.07 -31.15 3.71
CA GLU A 250 -1.24 -31.79 3.68
C GLU A 250 -1.41 -32.64 2.39
N PRO A 251 -2.38 -33.57 2.33
CA PRO A 251 -2.57 -34.41 1.14
C PRO A 251 -2.79 -33.64 -0.16
N ARG A 252 -3.36 -32.42 -0.07
CA ARG A 252 -3.70 -31.58 -1.22
C ARG A 252 -2.71 -30.44 -1.50
N GLY A 253 -1.65 -30.30 -0.69
CA GLY A 253 -0.67 -29.22 -0.83
C GLY A 253 -0.05 -28.78 0.48
N TRP A 254 0.17 -27.46 0.63
CA TRP A 254 0.86 -26.88 1.77
C TRP A 254 -0.04 -25.92 2.53
N ARG A 255 -0.29 -26.16 3.80
CA ARG A 255 -0.89 -25.17 4.67
C ARG A 255 0.21 -24.32 5.31
N ILE A 256 0.10 -23.02 5.20
CA ILE A 256 1.02 -22.07 5.82
C ILE A 256 0.28 -21.25 6.86
N ALA A 257 0.81 -21.21 8.07
CA ALA A 257 0.35 -20.35 9.15
C ALA A 257 1.45 -19.35 9.51
N TRP A 258 1.14 -18.07 9.40
CA TRP A 258 2.01 -16.96 9.76
C TRP A 258 1.48 -16.26 11.00
N THR A 259 2.24 -16.30 12.09
CA THR A 259 1.92 -15.62 13.35
C THR A 259 2.81 -14.41 13.52
N VAL A 260 2.20 -13.27 13.77
CA VAL A 260 2.85 -11.96 13.76
C VAL A 260 2.14 -11.01 14.73
N SER A 261 2.78 -9.92 15.15
CA SER A 261 2.13 -8.90 15.96
C SER A 261 0.97 -8.23 15.21
N ARG A 262 -0.04 -7.76 15.95
CA ARG A 262 -1.18 -7.01 15.40
C ARG A 262 -0.74 -5.88 14.49
N ALA A 263 0.21 -5.05 14.93
CA ALA A 263 0.72 -3.92 14.14
C ALA A 263 1.38 -4.38 12.82
N ALA A 264 2.17 -5.46 12.85
CA ALA A 264 2.79 -5.99 11.64
C ALA A 264 1.77 -6.59 10.66
N TRP A 265 0.69 -7.22 11.16
CA TRP A 265 -0.40 -7.67 10.32
C TRP A 265 -1.16 -6.50 9.68
N ILE A 266 -1.48 -5.44 10.47
CA ILE A 266 -2.13 -4.23 9.95
C ILE A 266 -1.28 -3.62 8.83
N ALA A 267 0.05 -3.52 9.02
CA ALA A 267 0.95 -3.01 7.98
C ALA A 267 0.92 -3.88 6.71
N ALA A 268 0.97 -5.20 6.86
CA ALA A 268 0.92 -6.15 5.75
C ALA A 268 -0.42 -6.09 4.98
N ALA A 269 -1.54 -6.01 5.70
CA ALA A 269 -2.87 -5.87 5.14
C ALA A 269 -3.06 -4.51 4.45
N THR A 270 -2.58 -3.43 5.05
CA THR A 270 -2.61 -2.08 4.46
C THR A 270 -1.88 -2.03 3.12
N ASP A 271 -0.66 -2.60 3.05
CA ASP A 271 0.08 -2.68 1.79
C ASP A 271 -0.57 -3.64 0.78
N GLY A 272 -1.16 -4.72 1.26
CA GLY A 272 -1.88 -5.67 0.43
C GLY A 272 -3.10 -5.06 -0.28
N GLU A 273 -3.85 -4.23 0.43
CA GLU A 273 -5.08 -3.59 -0.06
C GLU A 273 -4.80 -2.31 -0.85
N LEU A 274 -3.94 -1.43 -0.34
CA LEU A 274 -3.64 -0.15 -1.00
C LEU A 274 -2.53 -0.23 -2.04
N GLY A 275 -1.63 -1.21 -1.92
CA GLY A 275 -0.41 -1.29 -2.73
C GLY A 275 0.71 -0.37 -2.24
N ALA A 276 1.95 -0.69 -2.67
CA ALA A 276 3.17 -0.07 -2.17
C ALA A 276 3.32 1.44 -2.45
N GLY A 277 2.60 1.98 -3.45
CA GLY A 277 2.65 3.40 -3.83
C GLY A 277 1.57 4.27 -3.20
N ALA A 278 0.79 3.78 -2.23
CA ALA A 278 -0.30 4.56 -1.65
C ALA A 278 0.22 5.75 -0.83
N PRO A 279 -0.47 6.89 -0.85
CA PRO A 279 -0.15 8.04 -0.01
C PRO A 279 -0.15 7.68 1.48
N PHE A 280 0.71 8.33 2.26
CA PHE A 280 0.89 8.07 3.67
C PHE A 280 -0.41 8.22 4.47
N GLU A 281 -1.18 9.27 4.21
CA GLU A 281 -2.45 9.53 4.90
C GLU A 281 -3.54 8.48 4.58
N ALA A 282 -3.55 7.94 3.36
CA ALA A 282 -4.44 6.83 3.02
C ALA A 282 -4.06 5.55 3.78
N ARG A 283 -2.76 5.29 3.97
CA ARG A 283 -2.27 4.16 4.78
C ARG A 283 -2.64 4.34 6.26
N ARG A 284 -2.50 5.55 6.81
CA ARG A 284 -2.93 5.87 8.18
C ARG A 284 -4.42 5.60 8.36
N ALA A 285 -5.24 6.09 7.44
CA ALA A 285 -6.69 5.90 7.49
C ALA A 285 -7.07 4.41 7.43
N LEU A 286 -6.50 3.64 6.49
CA LEU A 286 -6.78 2.20 6.41
C LEU A 286 -6.24 1.44 7.64
N ALA A 287 -5.09 1.82 8.16
CA ALA A 287 -4.52 1.21 9.37
C ALA A 287 -5.45 1.38 10.59
N SER A 288 -6.08 2.55 10.76
CA SER A 288 -7.10 2.79 11.80
C SER A 288 -8.30 1.86 11.63
N VAL A 289 -8.81 1.73 10.40
CA VAL A 289 -9.95 0.84 10.11
C VAL A 289 -9.59 -0.62 10.36
N LEU A 290 -8.45 -1.10 9.89
CA LEU A 290 -7.99 -2.47 10.12
C LEU A 290 -7.74 -2.77 11.59
N GLY A 291 -7.18 -1.81 12.33
CA GLY A 291 -7.00 -1.92 13.78
C GLY A 291 -8.33 -2.11 14.50
N ARG A 292 -9.33 -1.30 14.14
CA ARG A 292 -10.66 -1.38 14.74
C ARG A 292 -11.45 -2.60 14.26
N TRP A 293 -11.28 -2.99 12.99
CA TRP A 293 -11.89 -4.20 12.43
C TRP A 293 -11.45 -5.46 13.15
N LEU A 294 -10.16 -5.60 13.49
CA LEU A 294 -9.65 -6.75 14.24
C LEU A 294 -10.32 -6.92 15.61
N GLU A 295 -10.73 -5.84 16.25
CA GLU A 295 -11.43 -5.89 17.54
C GLU A 295 -12.85 -6.44 17.42
N GLY A 296 -13.54 -6.11 16.32
CA GLY A 296 -14.89 -6.59 16.05
C GLY A 296 -14.95 -7.99 15.41
N HIS A 297 -13.84 -8.46 14.84
CA HIS A 297 -13.81 -9.67 14.02
C HIS A 297 -12.65 -10.62 14.41
N PRO A 298 -12.50 -10.99 15.69
CA PRO A 298 -11.31 -11.72 16.16
C PRO A 298 -11.23 -13.16 15.67
N GLN A 299 -12.32 -13.75 15.17
CA GLN A 299 -12.41 -15.17 14.84
C GLN A 299 -13.15 -15.41 13.52
N GLN A 300 -12.59 -14.94 12.41
CA GLN A 300 -13.24 -15.10 11.10
C GLN A 300 -13.22 -16.53 10.56
N HIS A 301 -12.26 -17.34 11.00
CA HIS A 301 -12.11 -18.74 10.59
C HIS A 301 -11.89 -19.66 11.79
N PRO A 302 -12.13 -20.96 11.62
CA PRO A 302 -11.87 -21.94 12.68
C PRO A 302 -10.46 -21.82 13.26
N GLY A 303 -10.36 -21.83 14.59
CA GLY A 303 -9.09 -21.66 15.31
C GLY A 303 -8.62 -20.22 15.47
N GLY A 304 -9.50 -19.22 15.23
CA GLY A 304 -9.17 -17.79 15.41
C GLY A 304 -8.21 -17.23 14.37
N ALA A 305 -8.05 -17.90 13.23
CA ALA A 305 -7.17 -17.47 12.17
C ALA A 305 -7.84 -16.47 11.22
N LEU A 306 -7.03 -15.66 10.52
CA LEU A 306 -7.45 -14.83 9.39
C LEU A 306 -7.01 -15.48 8.09
N CYS A 307 -7.69 -15.19 6.98
CA CYS A 307 -7.21 -15.56 5.66
C CYS A 307 -6.51 -14.36 4.98
N PRO A 308 -5.58 -14.62 4.04
CA PRO A 308 -4.85 -13.56 3.33
C PRO A 308 -5.61 -13.02 2.12
N LEU A 309 -6.93 -13.08 2.12
CA LEU A 309 -7.79 -12.79 0.98
C LEU A 309 -8.81 -11.70 1.33
N THR A 310 -9.51 -11.23 0.31
CA THR A 310 -10.56 -10.20 0.40
C THR A 310 -11.67 -10.48 1.43
N HIS A 311 -11.78 -11.71 1.95
CA HIS A 311 -12.72 -12.04 3.02
C HIS A 311 -12.29 -11.41 4.37
N CYS A 312 -10.98 -11.41 4.71
CA CYS A 312 -10.45 -10.73 5.88
C CYS A 312 -9.71 -9.45 5.47
N ALA A 313 -8.54 -9.59 4.86
CA ALA A 313 -7.80 -8.55 4.17
C ALA A 313 -6.74 -9.19 3.28
N VAL A 314 -6.41 -8.56 2.15
CA VAL A 314 -5.39 -9.06 1.25
C VAL A 314 -4.00 -8.89 1.89
N VAL A 315 -3.29 -10.01 2.07
CA VAL A 315 -1.92 -10.04 2.55
C VAL A 315 -1.02 -10.66 1.49
N ARG A 316 -0.04 -9.91 0.99
CA ARG A 316 0.88 -10.34 -0.07
C ARG A 316 2.32 -10.53 0.41
N GLY A 317 2.60 -10.18 1.66
CA GLY A 317 3.91 -10.25 2.30
C GLY A 317 3.91 -9.50 3.61
N SER A 318 5.06 -9.35 4.22
CA SER A 318 5.24 -8.43 5.35
C SER A 318 5.08 -6.99 4.89
N GLY A 319 4.44 -6.17 5.72
CA GLY A 319 4.23 -4.75 5.42
C GLY A 319 5.54 -4.00 5.23
N SER A 320 5.49 -2.97 4.41
CA SER A 320 6.60 -2.03 4.22
C SER A 320 6.79 -1.18 5.48
N LEU A 321 7.95 -0.56 5.57
CA LEU A 321 8.29 0.27 6.72
C LEU A 321 7.56 1.61 6.73
N ASP A 322 7.31 2.18 5.57
CA ASP A 322 6.48 3.36 5.45
C ASP A 322 5.08 3.08 6.01
N THR A 323 4.57 1.87 5.73
CA THR A 323 3.28 1.44 6.26
C THR A 323 3.35 1.13 7.74
N ALA A 324 4.43 0.52 8.23
CA ALA A 324 4.64 0.36 9.68
C ALA A 324 4.70 1.71 10.39
N GLY A 325 5.36 2.72 9.79
CA GLY A 325 5.33 4.11 10.26
C GLY A 325 3.92 4.71 10.27
N ALA A 326 3.12 4.46 9.24
CA ALA A 326 1.73 4.92 9.18
C ALA A 326 0.85 4.24 10.25
N VAL A 327 1.05 2.95 10.51
CA VAL A 327 0.36 2.21 11.57
C VAL A 327 0.68 2.77 12.95
N ALA A 328 1.95 3.11 13.21
CA ALA A 328 2.39 3.64 14.51
C ALA A 328 1.79 5.01 14.86
N VAL A 329 1.30 5.76 13.86
CA VAL A 329 0.69 7.08 14.03
C VAL A 329 -0.71 7.14 13.43
N ALA A 330 -1.34 6.00 13.25
CA ALA A 330 -2.72 5.93 12.78
C ALA A 330 -3.65 6.57 13.81
N PRO A 331 -4.62 7.41 13.41
CA PRO A 331 -5.54 8.02 14.34
C PRO A 331 -6.45 6.97 14.98
N GLU A 332 -6.85 7.21 16.22
CA GLU A 332 -7.85 6.38 16.86
C GLU A 332 -9.19 6.55 16.14
N LEU A 333 -9.86 5.44 15.87
CA LEU A 333 -11.17 5.42 15.21
C LEU A 333 -12.24 5.09 16.26
N ASN A 334 -12.92 6.13 16.74
CA ASN A 334 -14.03 5.98 17.68
C ASN A 334 -15.30 5.50 16.96
N LEU A 335 -15.36 4.22 16.68
CA LEU A 335 -16.41 3.53 15.93
C LEU A 335 -16.68 2.18 16.58
N GLU A 336 -17.93 1.72 16.55
CA GLU A 336 -18.24 0.35 16.95
C GLU A 336 -17.48 -0.64 16.06
N ALA A 337 -16.64 -1.49 16.66
CA ALA A 337 -15.64 -2.31 15.94
C ALA A 337 -16.24 -3.20 14.83
N ARG A 338 -17.46 -3.71 15.03
CA ARG A 338 -18.17 -4.52 14.03
C ARG A 338 -18.56 -3.75 12.76
N TRP A 339 -18.49 -2.40 12.76
CA TRP A 339 -18.80 -1.57 11.59
C TRP A 339 -17.58 -0.92 10.95
N ALA A 340 -16.39 -1.29 11.40
CA ALA A 340 -15.13 -0.81 10.83
C ALA A 340 -14.80 -1.54 9.52
N PHE A 341 -15.47 -1.21 8.44
CA PHE A 341 -15.28 -1.81 7.12
C PHE A 341 -14.52 -0.90 6.16
N PHE A 342 -13.96 -1.51 5.11
CA PHE A 342 -13.39 -0.80 3.97
C PHE A 342 -13.73 -1.53 2.67
N THR A 343 -13.81 -0.80 1.57
CA THR A 343 -14.12 -1.34 0.25
C THR A 343 -13.12 -0.83 -0.79
N GLY A 344 -12.81 -1.63 -1.79
CA GLY A 344 -11.85 -1.26 -2.83
C GLY A 344 -12.26 0.02 -3.55
N SER A 345 -13.52 0.10 -3.97
CA SER A 345 -14.13 1.31 -4.54
C SER A 345 -15.61 1.37 -4.22
N ALA A 346 -16.10 2.54 -3.85
CA ALA A 346 -17.53 2.80 -3.75
C ALA A 346 -18.16 3.27 -5.09
N GLY A 347 -17.33 3.62 -6.09
CA GLY A 347 -17.80 4.14 -7.38
C GLY A 347 -18.68 5.38 -7.25
N GLY A 348 -18.48 6.20 -6.20
CA GLY A 348 -19.33 7.34 -5.87
C GLY A 348 -20.71 6.97 -5.32
N HIS A 349 -20.95 5.70 -4.99
CA HIS A 349 -22.22 5.21 -4.48
C HIS A 349 -21.99 4.29 -3.26
N PRO A 350 -21.61 4.87 -2.10
CA PRO A 350 -21.46 4.12 -0.86
C PRO A 350 -22.81 3.56 -0.41
N LEU A 351 -22.76 2.42 0.26
CA LEU A 351 -23.92 1.77 0.87
C LEU A 351 -23.78 1.75 2.40
N SER A 352 -24.90 1.71 3.09
CA SER A 352 -24.92 1.51 4.54
C SER A 352 -24.77 0.02 4.91
N PRO A 353 -24.31 -0.32 6.12
CA PRO A 353 -24.32 -1.69 6.62
C PRO A 353 -25.71 -2.34 6.54
N ARG A 354 -26.77 -1.58 6.83
CA ARG A 354 -28.14 -2.06 6.77
C ARG A 354 -28.57 -2.46 5.36
N GLU A 355 -28.19 -1.70 4.35
CA GLU A 355 -28.49 -2.05 2.95
C GLU A 355 -27.76 -3.33 2.50
N VAL A 356 -26.56 -3.59 3.02
CA VAL A 356 -25.77 -4.75 2.64
C VAL A 356 -26.10 -5.99 3.48
N TRP A 357 -26.14 -5.86 4.80
CA TRP A 357 -26.30 -7.01 5.72
C TRP A 357 -27.63 -7.06 6.45
N GLY A 358 -28.52 -6.07 6.27
CA GLY A 358 -29.81 -5.97 6.94
C GLY A 358 -29.71 -5.56 8.41
N GLU A 359 -28.56 -5.10 8.86
CA GLU A 359 -28.30 -4.68 10.24
C GLU A 359 -27.29 -3.52 10.29
N GLY A 360 -27.20 -2.84 11.42
CA GLY A 360 -26.29 -1.73 11.63
C GLY A 360 -26.82 -0.37 11.21
N PRO A 361 -25.93 0.63 11.11
CA PRO A 361 -26.30 1.99 10.71
C PRO A 361 -27.00 2.03 9.35
N ALA A 362 -28.02 2.87 9.24
CA ALA A 362 -28.78 3.06 8.00
C ALA A 362 -28.23 4.21 7.13
N VAL A 363 -27.32 5.01 7.68
CA VAL A 363 -26.71 6.15 6.99
C VAL A 363 -25.48 5.67 6.24
N THR A 364 -25.30 6.12 5.00
CA THR A 364 -24.10 5.84 4.20
C THR A 364 -22.96 6.74 4.63
N GLY A 365 -21.73 6.21 4.56
CA GLY A 365 -20.53 7.03 4.65
C GLY A 365 -20.31 7.87 3.39
N GLY A 366 -19.42 8.86 3.47
CA GLY A 366 -18.98 9.63 2.31
C GLY A 366 -18.03 8.82 1.44
N GLY A 367 -18.29 8.76 0.16
CA GLY A 367 -17.40 8.19 -0.85
C GLY A 367 -17.64 8.94 -2.14
N GLY A 368 -16.96 10.09 -2.32
CA GLY A 368 -17.05 10.86 -3.56
C GLY A 368 -16.66 10.01 -4.77
N ALA A 369 -17.28 10.27 -5.93
CA ALA A 369 -16.85 9.68 -7.19
C ALA A 369 -15.45 10.19 -7.53
N VAL A 370 -14.53 9.28 -7.83
CA VAL A 370 -13.22 9.59 -8.39
C VAL A 370 -13.29 9.28 -9.88
N GLN A 371 -13.02 10.27 -10.70
CA GLN A 371 -13.26 10.18 -12.14
C GLN A 371 -12.33 9.16 -12.82
N GLU A 372 -11.14 8.95 -12.28
CA GLU A 372 -10.15 7.98 -12.76
C GLU A 372 -10.38 6.56 -12.18
N ASP A 373 -11.46 6.37 -11.40
CA ASP A 373 -11.78 5.06 -10.86
C ASP A 373 -12.29 4.12 -11.95
N ARG A 374 -11.52 3.09 -12.27
CA ARG A 374 -11.88 2.06 -13.26
C ARG A 374 -13.17 1.31 -12.92
N TRP A 375 -13.64 1.42 -11.68
CA TRP A 375 -14.87 0.81 -11.19
C TRP A 375 -15.99 1.84 -10.99
N LEU A 376 -15.83 3.05 -11.50
CA LEU A 376 -16.85 4.09 -11.39
C LEU A 376 -18.17 3.60 -11.97
N ILE A 377 -18.13 2.95 -13.13
CA ILE A 377 -19.28 2.29 -13.75
C ILE A 377 -18.79 0.96 -14.34
N TRP A 378 -19.59 -0.08 -14.18
CA TRP A 378 -19.32 -1.38 -14.80
C TRP A 378 -20.61 -2.04 -15.28
N GLU A 379 -20.49 -2.91 -16.27
CA GLU A 379 -21.56 -3.77 -16.78
C GLU A 379 -21.05 -5.20 -16.91
N ARG A 380 -21.86 -6.17 -16.52
CA ARG A 380 -21.57 -7.61 -16.63
C ARG A 380 -22.81 -8.38 -17.04
N THR A 381 -22.60 -9.53 -17.67
CA THR A 381 -23.67 -10.47 -17.98
C THR A 381 -23.30 -11.84 -17.44
N LEU A 382 -24.18 -12.43 -16.65
CA LEU A 382 -24.10 -13.83 -16.25
C LEU A 382 -24.98 -14.64 -17.20
N SER A 383 -24.46 -15.74 -17.72
CA SER A 383 -25.22 -16.65 -18.57
C SER A 383 -26.39 -17.31 -17.82
N ALA A 384 -27.39 -17.78 -18.52
CA ALA A 384 -28.51 -18.52 -17.94
C ALA A 384 -28.06 -19.70 -17.05
N ALA A 385 -27.00 -20.43 -17.46
CA ALA A 385 -26.40 -21.49 -16.68
C ALA A 385 -25.79 -21.00 -15.36
N GLN A 386 -25.13 -19.82 -15.36
CA GLN A 386 -24.59 -19.20 -14.15
C GLN A 386 -25.70 -18.72 -13.21
N VAL A 387 -26.76 -18.12 -13.76
CA VAL A 387 -27.96 -17.73 -12.98
C VAL A 387 -28.62 -18.96 -12.35
N ALA A 388 -28.80 -20.03 -13.09
CA ALA A 388 -29.36 -21.29 -12.56
C ALA A 388 -28.48 -21.90 -11.46
N ALA A 389 -27.16 -21.76 -11.55
CA ALA A 389 -26.23 -22.17 -10.50
C ALA A 389 -26.41 -21.35 -9.21
N LEU A 390 -26.53 -20.01 -9.30
CA LEU A 390 -26.76 -19.16 -8.13
C LEU A 390 -28.12 -19.50 -7.45
N LYS A 391 -29.17 -19.73 -8.23
CA LYS A 391 -30.47 -20.17 -7.69
C LYS A 391 -30.39 -21.46 -6.90
N ARG A 392 -29.55 -22.44 -7.31
CA ARG A 392 -29.35 -23.70 -6.59
C ARG A 392 -28.54 -23.51 -5.30
N ASP A 393 -27.56 -22.60 -5.32
CA ASP A 393 -26.62 -22.42 -4.21
C ASP A 393 -27.20 -21.55 -3.08
N LEU A 394 -28.21 -20.74 -3.38
CA LEU A 394 -28.76 -19.74 -2.46
C LEU A 394 -30.24 -19.96 -2.18
N LYS A 395 -30.65 -19.56 -0.98
CA LYS A 395 -32.07 -19.49 -0.59
C LYS A 395 -32.57 -18.05 -0.70
N PRO A 396 -33.78 -17.84 -1.28
CA PRO A 396 -34.42 -16.53 -1.24
C PRO A 396 -34.66 -16.05 0.19
N GLY A 397 -34.56 -14.76 0.41
CA GLY A 397 -34.85 -14.12 1.69
C GLY A 397 -34.07 -12.84 1.85
N LEU A 398 -34.65 -11.87 2.55
CA LEU A 398 -34.03 -10.59 2.90
C LEU A 398 -34.27 -10.29 4.37
N LYS A 399 -33.28 -9.69 5.01
CA LYS A 399 -33.46 -9.01 6.27
C LYS A 399 -34.08 -7.60 6.03
N PRO A 400 -34.74 -7.01 7.03
CA PRO A 400 -35.29 -5.66 6.90
C PRO A 400 -34.24 -4.62 6.48
N GLY A 401 -34.56 -3.84 5.43
CA GLY A 401 -33.68 -2.82 4.88
C GLY A 401 -32.53 -3.32 3.99
N GLN A 402 -32.38 -4.63 3.82
CA GLN A 402 -31.35 -5.20 2.98
C GLN A 402 -31.70 -5.08 1.49
N ARG A 403 -30.70 -4.75 0.67
CA ARG A 403 -30.87 -4.69 -0.79
C ARG A 403 -31.07 -6.12 -1.36
N GLY A 404 -32.06 -6.25 -2.19
CA GLY A 404 -32.41 -7.50 -2.83
C GLY A 404 -32.48 -7.42 -4.36
N LEU A 405 -32.28 -8.56 -5.01
CA LEU A 405 -32.44 -8.73 -6.43
C LEU A 405 -33.27 -9.99 -6.73
N ARG A 406 -34.20 -9.89 -7.66
CA ARG A 406 -34.96 -11.04 -8.15
C ARG A 406 -34.25 -11.68 -9.35
N LEU A 407 -34.21 -12.99 -9.37
CA LEU A 407 -33.69 -13.77 -10.52
C LEU A 407 -34.88 -14.39 -11.28
N GLY A 408 -35.57 -13.58 -12.07
CA GLY A 408 -36.84 -13.90 -12.70
C GLY A 408 -37.96 -14.00 -11.63
N GLU A 409 -38.72 -15.07 -11.63
CA GLU A 409 -39.78 -15.31 -10.64
C GLU A 409 -39.23 -15.71 -9.25
N SER A 410 -37.96 -16.11 -9.17
CA SER A 410 -37.28 -16.49 -7.91
C SER A 410 -36.73 -15.30 -7.17
N GLY A 411 -36.86 -15.30 -5.83
CA GLY A 411 -36.29 -14.27 -4.95
C GLY A 411 -37.34 -13.49 -4.16
N PRO A 412 -36.98 -12.37 -3.55
CA PRO A 412 -35.67 -11.71 -3.68
C PRO A 412 -34.54 -12.44 -2.92
N TYR A 413 -33.32 -12.29 -3.45
CA TYR A 413 -32.07 -12.71 -2.83
C TYR A 413 -31.29 -11.49 -2.38
N ALA A 414 -30.56 -11.58 -1.27
CA ALA A 414 -29.65 -10.51 -0.85
C ALA A 414 -28.55 -10.32 -1.91
N VAL A 415 -28.31 -9.08 -2.32
CA VAL A 415 -27.30 -8.76 -3.35
C VAL A 415 -25.91 -9.20 -2.90
N GLU A 416 -25.57 -9.06 -1.60
CA GLU A 416 -24.28 -9.52 -1.07
C GLU A 416 -24.11 -11.03 -1.18
N ASP A 417 -25.15 -11.81 -0.88
CA ASP A 417 -25.08 -13.27 -0.99
C ASP A 417 -24.89 -13.71 -2.46
N LEU A 418 -25.60 -13.06 -3.39
CA LEU A 418 -25.42 -13.27 -4.81
C LEU A 418 -24.00 -12.94 -5.28
N ARG A 419 -23.48 -11.77 -4.86
CA ARG A 419 -22.12 -11.32 -5.17
C ARG A 419 -21.06 -12.29 -4.64
N LEU A 420 -21.19 -12.72 -3.39
CA LEU A 420 -20.25 -13.67 -2.77
C LEU A 420 -20.30 -15.04 -3.45
N ALA A 421 -21.48 -15.56 -3.76
CA ALA A 421 -21.64 -16.83 -4.46
C ALA A 421 -21.06 -16.75 -5.89
N ALA A 422 -21.37 -15.68 -6.62
CA ALA A 422 -20.82 -15.44 -7.96
C ALA A 422 -19.29 -15.30 -7.92
N GLY A 423 -18.76 -14.53 -6.98
CA GLY A 423 -17.32 -14.32 -6.80
C GLY A 423 -16.56 -15.62 -6.51
N ARG A 424 -17.10 -16.47 -5.65
CA ARG A 424 -16.49 -17.77 -5.32
C ARG A 424 -16.52 -18.76 -6.49
N ARG A 425 -17.57 -18.73 -7.28
CA ARG A 425 -17.82 -19.72 -8.34
C ARG A 425 -17.28 -19.30 -9.70
N PHE A 426 -17.41 -18.01 -10.06
CA PHE A 426 -17.11 -17.50 -11.40
C PHE A 426 -15.99 -16.48 -11.41
N GLY A 427 -15.43 -16.13 -10.24
CA GLY A 427 -14.42 -15.08 -10.05
C GLY A 427 -15.04 -13.73 -9.69
N TRP A 428 -14.29 -12.94 -8.92
CA TRP A 428 -14.77 -11.67 -8.34
C TRP A 428 -15.14 -10.59 -9.36
N THR A 429 -14.65 -10.71 -10.61
CA THR A 429 -15.00 -9.80 -11.71
C THR A 429 -16.36 -10.10 -12.33
N ALA A 430 -16.96 -11.27 -12.04
CA ALA A 430 -18.29 -11.62 -12.54
C ALA A 430 -19.40 -10.79 -11.88
N TRP A 431 -19.20 -10.41 -10.62
CA TRP A 431 -20.09 -9.53 -9.86
C TRP A 431 -19.26 -8.57 -8.97
N PRO A 432 -18.86 -7.41 -9.51
CA PRO A 432 -17.86 -6.55 -8.87
C PRO A 432 -18.29 -5.92 -7.54
N SER A 433 -19.55 -5.51 -7.39
CA SER A 433 -19.97 -4.75 -6.21
C SER A 433 -21.46 -4.93 -5.86
N ASN A 434 -21.85 -4.45 -4.67
CA ASN A 434 -23.25 -4.44 -4.20
C ASN A 434 -24.06 -3.25 -4.69
N ALA A 435 -23.42 -2.16 -5.10
CA ALA A 435 -24.09 -1.02 -5.70
C ALA A 435 -24.42 -1.31 -7.17
N CYS A 436 -25.38 -2.20 -7.38
CA CYS A 436 -25.79 -2.62 -8.72
C CYS A 436 -27.28 -2.85 -8.82
N GLU A 437 -27.73 -2.89 -10.07
CA GLU A 437 -29.05 -3.30 -10.53
C GLU A 437 -28.88 -4.48 -11.47
N GLY A 438 -29.90 -5.33 -11.59
CA GLY A 438 -29.86 -6.49 -12.47
C GLY A 438 -31.21 -6.79 -13.08
N GLU A 439 -31.18 -7.23 -14.32
CA GLU A 439 -32.36 -7.60 -15.10
C GLU A 439 -32.15 -8.93 -15.78
N VAL A 440 -33.07 -9.88 -15.53
CA VAL A 440 -33.06 -11.18 -16.23
C VAL A 440 -33.62 -10.98 -17.62
N GLN A 441 -32.86 -11.38 -18.63
CA GLN A 441 -33.21 -11.30 -20.02
C GLN A 441 -34.10 -12.48 -20.45
N ALA A 442 -34.72 -12.38 -21.63
CA ALA A 442 -35.60 -13.42 -22.17
C ALA A 442 -34.90 -14.79 -22.35
N ASP A 443 -33.59 -14.80 -22.58
CA ASP A 443 -32.77 -16.02 -22.69
C ASP A 443 -32.36 -16.61 -21.34
N GLY A 444 -32.83 -16.02 -20.23
CA GLY A 444 -32.49 -16.42 -18.86
C GLY A 444 -31.16 -15.92 -18.36
N SER A 445 -30.39 -15.16 -19.14
CA SER A 445 -29.18 -14.47 -18.69
C SER A 445 -29.52 -13.31 -17.77
N LEU A 446 -28.55 -12.87 -16.93
CA LEU A 446 -28.71 -11.74 -16.02
C LEU A 446 -27.75 -10.63 -16.45
N ARG A 447 -28.28 -9.51 -16.89
CA ARG A 447 -27.52 -8.28 -17.12
C ARG A 447 -27.42 -7.49 -15.83
N LEU A 448 -26.20 -7.17 -15.45
CA LEU A 448 -25.87 -6.39 -14.26
C LEU A 448 -25.23 -5.05 -14.66
N ARG A 449 -25.67 -4.00 -14.05
CA ARG A 449 -25.02 -2.67 -14.12
C ARG A 449 -24.77 -2.16 -12.72
N GLY A 450 -23.58 -1.63 -12.47
CA GLY A 450 -23.24 -1.19 -11.13
C GLY A 450 -22.06 -0.25 -11.07
N ARG A 451 -21.68 0.06 -9.82
CA ARG A 451 -20.61 0.99 -9.48
C ARG A 451 -19.79 0.43 -8.32
N GLY A 452 -18.49 0.69 -8.34
CA GLY A 452 -17.60 0.29 -7.28
C GLY A 452 -17.06 -1.13 -7.39
N TRP A 453 -16.26 -1.50 -6.38
CA TRP A 453 -15.62 -2.80 -6.22
C TRP A 453 -15.63 -3.22 -4.76
N GLY A 454 -16.32 -4.32 -4.44
CA GLY A 454 -16.50 -4.82 -3.09
C GLY A 454 -17.92 -4.62 -2.56
N HIS A 455 -18.07 -4.52 -1.25
CA HIS A 455 -19.39 -4.37 -0.63
C HIS A 455 -19.89 -2.90 -0.55
N ASN A 456 -19.10 -1.92 -0.96
CA ASN A 456 -19.42 -0.49 -0.97
C ASN A 456 -19.66 0.16 0.42
N VAL A 457 -19.26 -0.47 1.51
CA VAL A 457 -19.48 0.04 2.88
C VAL A 457 -18.17 0.52 3.51
N GLY A 458 -18.21 1.62 4.27
CA GLY A 458 -17.10 2.15 5.05
C GLY A 458 -16.06 2.89 4.22
N LEU A 459 -14.77 2.76 4.59
CA LEU A 459 -13.68 3.46 3.93
C LEU A 459 -13.50 3.01 2.47
N CYS A 460 -13.74 3.90 1.52
CA CYS A 460 -13.45 3.67 0.10
C CYS A 460 -11.96 3.88 -0.18
N LEU A 461 -11.24 2.82 -0.57
CA LEU A 461 -9.79 2.90 -0.76
C LEU A 461 -9.39 3.78 -1.94
N THR A 462 -10.16 3.79 -3.04
CA THR A 462 -9.92 4.68 -4.17
C THR A 462 -10.08 6.14 -3.76
N THR A 463 -11.17 6.48 -3.05
CA THR A 463 -11.41 7.83 -2.54
C THR A 463 -10.35 8.25 -1.52
N ALA A 464 -9.96 7.35 -0.61
CA ALA A 464 -8.92 7.63 0.39
C ALA A 464 -7.57 7.96 -0.27
N ARG A 465 -7.17 7.19 -1.30
CA ARG A 465 -5.95 7.48 -2.07
C ARG A 465 -6.02 8.83 -2.78
N PHE A 466 -7.14 9.12 -3.43
CA PHE A 466 -7.36 10.39 -4.14
C PHE A 466 -7.32 11.58 -3.18
N ARG A 467 -8.07 11.53 -2.08
CA ARG A 467 -8.12 12.59 -1.06
C ARG A 467 -6.76 12.83 -0.41
N ALA A 468 -6.05 11.74 -0.05
CA ALA A 468 -4.70 11.84 0.49
C ALA A 468 -3.70 12.43 -0.53
N GLY A 469 -3.85 12.11 -1.82
CA GLY A 469 -3.07 12.72 -2.90
C GLY A 469 -3.32 14.22 -3.04
N GLN A 470 -4.51 14.70 -2.65
CA GLN A 470 -4.87 16.12 -2.59
C GLN A 470 -4.49 16.79 -1.25
N GLY A 471 -3.81 16.10 -0.35
CA GLY A 471 -3.35 16.64 0.93
C GLY A 471 -4.33 16.48 2.10
N ALA A 472 -5.43 15.72 1.93
CA ALA A 472 -6.31 15.41 3.04
C ALA A 472 -5.61 14.52 4.08
N THR A 473 -5.80 14.83 5.38
CA THR A 473 -5.28 14.00 6.47
C THR A 473 -6.10 12.73 6.68
N ALA A 474 -5.53 11.74 7.36
CA ALA A 474 -6.25 10.51 7.69
C ALA A 474 -7.53 10.77 8.51
N GLU A 475 -7.47 11.73 9.42
CA GLU A 475 -8.61 12.14 10.27
C GLU A 475 -9.77 12.67 9.42
N LEU A 476 -9.47 13.51 8.42
CA LEU A 476 -10.48 14.04 7.50
C LEU A 476 -11.07 12.93 6.62
N ILE A 477 -10.21 12.06 6.07
CA ILE A 477 -10.63 10.91 5.25
C ILE A 477 -11.56 9.98 6.05
N LEU A 478 -11.22 9.70 7.31
CA LEU A 478 -12.04 8.87 8.20
C LEU A 478 -13.34 9.56 8.60
N ALA A 479 -13.31 10.88 8.80
CA ALA A 479 -14.52 11.66 9.11
C ALA A 479 -15.50 11.66 7.94
N GLU A 480 -15.03 11.70 6.72
CA GLU A 480 -15.84 11.57 5.51
C GLU A 480 -16.39 10.13 5.35
N ALA A 481 -15.56 9.11 5.61
CA ALA A 481 -15.96 7.71 5.45
C ALA A 481 -16.95 7.22 6.51
N PHE A 482 -16.84 7.74 7.74
CA PHE A 482 -17.63 7.30 8.89
C PHE A 482 -18.40 8.46 9.51
N PRO A 483 -19.68 8.62 9.18
CA PRO A 483 -20.54 9.68 9.73
C PRO A 483 -20.58 9.66 11.25
N VAL A 484 -20.87 10.80 11.86
CA VAL A 484 -20.97 10.94 13.32
C VAL A 484 -21.94 9.93 13.94
N SER A 485 -23.02 9.60 13.22
CA SER A 485 -24.01 8.59 13.65
C SER A 485 -23.49 7.16 13.78
N TRP A 486 -22.28 6.86 13.26
CA TRP A 486 -21.63 5.56 13.40
C TRP A 486 -20.66 5.53 14.59
N ARG A 487 -20.33 6.70 15.14
CA ARG A 487 -19.35 6.83 16.21
C ARG A 487 -19.98 6.47 17.56
N LEU A 488 -19.15 5.94 18.42
CA LEU A 488 -19.51 5.75 19.81
C LEU A 488 -19.71 7.13 20.48
N PRO A 489 -20.65 7.27 21.43
CA PRO A 489 -20.87 8.51 22.16
C PRO A 489 -19.66 8.94 22.98
#